data_6611d1ef3fe3239ef10e890760913dd8
#
_entry.id   6611d1ef3fe3239ef10e890760913dd8
#
_cell.length_a   1.000
_cell.length_b   1.000
_cell.length_c   1.000
_cell.angle_alpha   90.00
_cell.angle_beta   90.00
_cell.angle_gamma   90.00
#
_symmetry.space_group_name_H-M   'P 1'
#
loop_
_entity.id
_entity.type
_entity.pdbx_description
1 polymer ?
#
loop_
_entity_poly.entity_id
_entity_poly.type
_entity_poly.pdbx_seq_one_letter_code
_entity_poly.pdbx_strand_id
1 'polypeptide(L)'
;MILRSTLLLLSGLLTVNMGHASDMSMDIHRQWSVCQYKTLASRKEECFAALSQQAQEQAESHPARADYLIWSAMVDSSWAGVKDGMEALNLAGQAKSTLEKAIALDPHALNGAAYTILGVLYYQVPGWPLGFGDEKKAEQYLKTALKMNPANIDANFFYGDFLLKAGRKSEARQYLTAALNAAPRPGREIADLGRRAEAGKALVQLKY
;
A
#
# COMPACT_ATOMS: atom_id res chain seq x y z
N MET A 1 59.74 -39.44 -13.25
CA MET A 1 58.64 -39.53 -12.26
C MET A 1 58.01 -38.14 -12.14
N ILE A 2 56.92 -37.90 -12.87
CA ILE A 2 56.30 -36.57 -12.97
C ILE A 2 55.00 -36.62 -12.17
N LEU A 3 54.94 -35.83 -11.07
CA LEU A 3 53.75 -35.69 -10.23
C LEU A 3 52.85 -34.66 -10.88
N ARG A 4 51.65 -35.05 -11.32
CA ARG A 4 50.57 -34.16 -11.78
C ARG A 4 49.72 -33.81 -10.57
N SER A 5 49.76 -32.55 -10.15
CA SER A 5 48.84 -31.97 -9.17
C SER A 5 47.55 -31.54 -9.89
N THR A 6 46.47 -32.22 -9.57
CA THR A 6 45.09 -31.86 -10.04
C THR A 6 44.52 -30.83 -9.06
N LEU A 7 44.30 -29.62 -9.56
CA LEU A 7 43.63 -28.51 -8.82
C LEU A 7 42.11 -28.68 -9.01
N LEU A 8 41.41 -29.08 -7.94
CA LEU A 8 39.95 -29.12 -7.88
C LEU A 8 39.41 -27.72 -7.60
N LEU A 9 38.82 -27.09 -8.62
CA LEU A 9 38.03 -25.87 -8.47
C LEU A 9 36.67 -26.24 -7.90
N LEU A 10 36.44 -25.91 -6.63
CA LEU A 10 35.11 -25.92 -6.01
C LEU A 10 34.34 -24.66 -6.44
N SER A 11 33.48 -24.79 -7.45
CA SER A 11 32.50 -23.78 -7.80
C SER A 11 31.32 -23.87 -6.82
N GLY A 12 31.33 -23.04 -5.78
CA GLY A 12 30.20 -22.86 -4.89
C GLY A 12 29.06 -22.15 -5.63
N LEU A 13 27.99 -22.88 -5.97
CA LEU A 13 26.73 -22.26 -6.37
C LEU A 13 26.12 -21.52 -5.18
N LEU A 14 26.17 -20.22 -5.20
CA LEU A 14 25.32 -19.36 -4.38
C LEU A 14 23.90 -19.44 -4.94
N THR A 15 23.07 -20.35 -4.42
CA THR A 15 21.63 -20.32 -4.64
C THR A 15 21.04 -19.16 -3.84
N VAL A 16 20.82 -18.04 -4.51
CA VAL A 16 20.07 -16.92 -3.95
C VAL A 16 18.64 -17.39 -3.68
N ASN A 17 18.27 -17.44 -2.42
CA ASN A 17 16.98 -17.92 -1.96
C ASN A 17 15.90 -16.83 -2.20
N MET A 18 15.49 -16.62 -3.47
CA MET A 18 14.45 -15.66 -3.86
C MET A 18 13.05 -16.02 -3.31
N GLY A 19 12.85 -17.26 -2.88
CA GLY A 19 11.54 -17.73 -2.39
C GLY A 19 11.10 -17.14 -1.06
N HIS A 20 12.03 -16.82 -0.15
CA HIS A 20 11.70 -16.33 1.19
C HIS A 20 11.22 -14.85 1.20
N ALA A 21 11.75 -14.02 0.32
CA ALA A 21 11.42 -12.60 0.29
C ALA A 21 9.98 -12.31 -0.17
N SER A 22 9.49 -13.04 -1.17
CA SER A 22 8.11 -12.90 -1.65
C SER A 22 7.08 -13.43 -0.63
N ASP A 23 7.45 -14.40 0.16
CA ASP A 23 6.58 -15.03 1.17
C ASP A 23 6.35 -14.09 2.36
N MET A 24 7.39 -13.38 2.81
CA MET A 24 7.31 -12.47 3.97
C MET A 24 6.56 -11.16 3.65
N SER A 25 6.71 -10.59 2.45
CA SER A 25 5.93 -9.41 2.05
C SER A 25 4.44 -9.74 1.87
N MET A 26 4.13 -10.94 1.42
CA MET A 26 2.75 -11.45 1.37
C MET A 26 2.17 -11.71 2.75
N ASP A 27 3.01 -12.01 3.76
CA ASP A 27 2.56 -12.19 5.14
C ASP A 27 2.13 -10.85 5.77
N ILE A 28 2.91 -9.78 5.63
CA ILE A 28 2.53 -8.43 6.06
C ILE A 28 1.21 -8.00 5.42
N HIS A 29 1.05 -8.22 4.11
CA HIS A 29 -0.19 -7.91 3.42
C HIS A 29 -1.40 -8.67 3.99
N ARG A 30 -1.24 -9.96 4.25
CA ARG A 30 -2.31 -10.82 4.80
C ARG A 30 -2.71 -10.36 6.20
N GLN A 31 -1.74 -10.07 7.07
CA GLN A 31 -1.96 -9.51 8.40
C GLN A 31 -2.62 -8.13 8.34
N TRP A 32 -2.15 -7.25 7.44
CA TRP A 32 -2.79 -5.96 7.22
C TRP A 32 -4.28 -6.09 6.88
N SER A 33 -4.63 -7.02 5.99
CA SER A 33 -6.03 -7.23 5.61
C SER A 33 -6.91 -7.73 6.77
N VAL A 34 -6.33 -8.49 7.69
CA VAL A 34 -6.99 -8.90 8.94
C VAL A 34 -7.18 -7.70 9.86
N CYS A 35 -6.13 -6.88 10.11
CA CYS A 35 -6.25 -5.67 10.91
C CYS A 35 -7.30 -4.72 10.35
N GLN A 36 -7.32 -4.53 9.04
CA GLN A 36 -8.22 -3.60 8.36
C GLN A 36 -9.68 -4.05 8.36
N TYR A 37 -9.94 -5.33 8.06
CA TYR A 37 -11.28 -5.79 7.71
C TYR A 37 -11.88 -6.83 8.67
N LYS A 38 -11.08 -7.48 9.51
CA LYS A 38 -11.54 -8.53 10.43
C LYS A 38 -11.41 -8.16 11.89
N THR A 39 -10.59 -7.18 12.22
CA THR A 39 -10.36 -6.74 13.60
C THR A 39 -11.46 -5.77 14.03
N LEU A 40 -11.97 -5.93 15.27
CA LEU A 40 -12.92 -5.00 15.87
C LEU A 40 -12.35 -3.59 15.93
N ALA A 41 -13.18 -2.57 15.76
CA ALA A 41 -12.76 -1.17 15.73
C ALA A 41 -11.93 -0.78 16.97
N SER A 42 -12.33 -1.23 18.16
CA SER A 42 -11.62 -0.98 19.42
C SER A 42 -10.23 -1.62 19.54
N ARG A 43 -9.89 -2.55 18.67
CA ARG A 43 -8.60 -3.25 18.66
C ARG A 43 -7.75 -2.98 17.43
N LYS A 44 -8.23 -2.15 16.49
CA LYS A 44 -7.50 -1.85 15.25
C LYS A 44 -6.19 -1.14 15.51
N GLU A 45 -6.18 -0.21 16.45
CA GLU A 45 -4.97 0.54 16.80
C GLU A 45 -3.87 -0.40 17.30
N GLU A 46 -4.17 -1.30 18.25
CA GLU A 46 -3.24 -2.30 18.75
C GLU A 46 -2.73 -3.23 17.64
N CYS A 47 -3.65 -3.68 16.75
CA CYS A 47 -3.31 -4.54 15.63
C CYS A 47 -2.33 -3.86 14.66
N PHE A 48 -2.59 -2.60 14.30
CA PHE A 48 -1.71 -1.87 13.39
C PHE A 48 -0.38 -1.48 14.04
N ALA A 49 -0.36 -1.15 15.34
CA ALA A 49 0.88 -0.85 16.05
C ALA A 49 1.85 -2.04 16.03
N ALA A 50 1.35 -3.23 16.36
CA ALA A 50 2.17 -4.45 16.32
C ALA A 50 2.63 -4.79 14.91
N LEU A 51 1.78 -4.63 13.91
CA LEU A 51 2.11 -4.90 12.51
C LEU A 51 3.09 -3.88 11.93
N SER A 52 2.99 -2.59 12.35
CA SER A 52 3.92 -1.54 11.93
C SER A 52 5.35 -1.86 12.35
N GLN A 53 5.55 -2.29 13.60
CA GLN A 53 6.87 -2.71 14.07
C GLN A 53 7.45 -3.82 13.19
N GLN A 54 6.68 -4.88 12.92
CA GLN A 54 7.14 -5.99 12.06
C GLN A 54 7.45 -5.52 10.64
N ALA A 55 6.61 -4.66 10.06
CA ALA A 55 6.79 -4.17 8.69
C ALA A 55 8.02 -3.25 8.57
N GLN A 56 8.30 -2.44 9.60
CA GLN A 56 9.48 -1.58 9.66
C GLN A 56 10.76 -2.42 9.79
N GLU A 57 10.81 -3.40 10.69
CA GLU A 57 11.95 -4.31 10.86
C GLU A 57 12.27 -5.03 9.53
N GLN A 58 11.24 -5.43 8.78
CA GLN A 58 11.40 -6.05 7.47
C GLN A 58 11.94 -5.06 6.42
N ALA A 59 11.43 -3.84 6.39
CA ALA A 59 11.90 -2.81 5.48
C ALA A 59 13.37 -2.42 5.77
N GLU A 60 13.75 -2.33 7.04
CA GLU A 60 15.13 -2.07 7.47
C GLU A 60 16.09 -3.21 7.09
N SER A 61 15.62 -4.45 7.20
CA SER A 61 16.40 -5.63 6.79
C SER A 61 16.57 -5.77 5.27
N HIS A 62 15.72 -5.08 4.49
CA HIS A 62 15.69 -5.12 3.03
C HIS A 62 15.67 -3.71 2.40
N PRO A 63 16.66 -2.85 2.68
CA PRO A 63 16.61 -1.42 2.33
C PRO A 63 16.58 -1.12 0.84
N ALA A 64 16.98 -2.07 0.00
CA ALA A 64 16.95 -1.97 -1.47
C ALA A 64 15.66 -2.52 -2.10
N ARG A 65 14.68 -2.94 -1.30
CA ARG A 65 13.43 -3.54 -1.75
C ARG A 65 12.27 -2.56 -1.59
N ALA A 66 11.83 -1.97 -2.70
CA ALA A 66 10.73 -1.00 -2.72
C ALA A 66 9.39 -1.59 -2.22
N ASP A 67 9.12 -2.87 -2.48
CA ASP A 67 7.91 -3.55 -2.02
C ASP A 67 7.80 -3.61 -0.48
N TYR A 68 8.90 -3.85 0.24
CA TYR A 68 8.90 -3.81 1.70
C TYR A 68 8.64 -2.41 2.25
N LEU A 69 9.23 -1.40 1.64
CA LEU A 69 8.97 0.01 1.99
C LEU A 69 7.50 0.37 1.75
N ILE A 70 6.90 -0.07 0.64
CA ILE A 70 5.50 0.18 0.34
C ILE A 70 4.57 -0.48 1.38
N TRP A 71 4.86 -1.74 1.78
CA TRP A 71 4.06 -2.42 2.78
C TRP A 71 4.17 -1.76 4.16
N SER A 72 5.38 -1.37 4.58
CA SER A 72 5.59 -0.63 5.82
C SER A 72 4.79 0.67 5.82
N ALA A 73 4.92 1.47 4.78
CA ALA A 73 4.18 2.73 4.66
C ALA A 73 2.65 2.54 4.58
N MET A 74 2.17 1.46 3.98
CA MET A 74 0.75 1.13 3.93
C MET A 74 0.20 0.81 5.33
N VAL A 75 0.95 0.07 6.15
CA VAL A 75 0.58 -0.21 7.54
C VAL A 75 0.53 1.08 8.34
N ASP A 76 1.58 1.91 8.26
CA ASP A 76 1.67 3.19 8.97
C ASP A 76 0.56 4.16 8.55
N SER A 77 0.25 4.23 7.25
CA SER A 77 -0.88 5.01 6.73
C SER A 77 -2.23 4.53 7.27
N SER A 78 -2.41 3.21 7.39
CA SER A 78 -3.64 2.62 7.95
C SER A 78 -3.73 2.84 9.46
N TRP A 79 -2.61 2.77 10.16
CA TRP A 79 -2.53 3.10 11.59
C TRP A 79 -2.84 4.57 11.84
N ALA A 80 -2.29 5.48 11.03
CA ALA A 80 -2.64 6.91 11.07
C ALA A 80 -4.16 7.14 10.92
N GLY A 81 -4.82 6.35 10.09
CA GLY A 81 -6.26 6.44 9.85
C GLY A 81 -7.15 5.99 11.03
N VAL A 82 -6.60 5.32 12.04
CA VAL A 82 -7.32 4.91 13.28
C VAL A 82 -6.84 5.65 14.52
N LYS A 83 -5.88 6.55 14.36
CA LYS A 83 -5.39 7.46 15.39
C LYS A 83 -5.92 8.88 15.19
N ASP A 84 -5.82 9.69 16.23
CA ASP A 84 -6.18 11.09 16.23
C ASP A 84 -4.98 12.01 16.53
N GLY A 85 -5.11 13.27 16.20
CA GLY A 85 -4.19 14.33 16.61
C GLY A 85 -2.81 14.26 15.96
N MET A 86 -1.78 14.72 16.71
CA MET A 86 -0.41 14.83 16.20
C MET A 86 0.26 13.49 15.88
N GLU A 87 -0.11 12.42 16.59
CA GLU A 87 0.44 11.10 16.32
C GLU A 87 0.00 10.59 14.94
N ALA A 88 -1.26 10.78 14.57
CA ALA A 88 -1.76 10.45 13.24
C ALA A 88 -0.99 11.21 12.14
N LEU A 89 -0.74 12.50 12.34
CA LEU A 89 0.02 13.33 11.39
C LEU A 89 1.48 12.89 11.27
N ASN A 90 2.11 12.52 12.37
CA ASN A 90 3.48 12.01 12.38
C ASN A 90 3.60 10.68 11.61
N LEU A 91 2.68 9.74 11.85
CA LEU A 91 2.63 8.47 11.12
C LEU A 91 2.38 8.69 9.62
N ALA A 92 1.45 9.57 9.27
CA ALA A 92 1.19 9.92 7.87
C ALA A 92 2.41 10.56 7.20
N GLY A 93 3.16 11.41 7.92
CA GLY A 93 4.41 12.01 7.45
C GLY A 93 5.52 10.98 7.23
N GLN A 94 5.66 10.02 8.13
CA GLN A 94 6.61 8.91 8.00
C GLN A 94 6.24 8.02 6.81
N ALA A 95 4.98 7.63 6.69
CA ALA A 95 4.48 6.85 5.55
C ALA A 95 4.77 7.56 4.21
N LYS A 96 4.50 8.87 4.12
CA LYS A 96 4.82 9.68 2.94
C LYS A 96 6.30 9.60 2.58
N SER A 97 7.19 9.85 3.54
CA SER A 97 8.65 9.81 3.32
C SER A 97 9.13 8.43 2.84
N THR A 98 8.58 7.36 3.43
CA THR A 98 8.91 5.99 3.07
C THR A 98 8.42 5.64 1.65
N LEU A 99 7.23 6.11 1.25
CA LEU A 99 6.72 5.93 -0.12
C LEU A 99 7.53 6.69 -1.16
N GLU A 100 7.99 7.90 -0.84
CA GLU A 100 8.87 8.68 -1.72
C GLU A 100 10.21 7.96 -1.95
N LYS A 101 10.78 7.35 -0.90
CA LYS A 101 11.96 6.47 -1.02
C LYS A 101 11.67 5.24 -1.88
N ALA A 102 10.52 4.60 -1.68
CA ALA A 102 10.14 3.42 -2.48
C ALA A 102 10.01 3.76 -3.97
N ILE A 103 9.40 4.90 -4.32
CA ILE A 103 9.29 5.37 -5.71
C ILE A 103 10.67 5.67 -6.30
N ALA A 104 11.60 6.23 -5.53
CA ALA A 104 12.95 6.50 -5.98
C ALA A 104 13.74 5.21 -6.26
N LEU A 105 13.46 4.12 -5.55
CA LEU A 105 14.06 2.80 -5.76
C LEU A 105 13.43 2.07 -6.96
N ASP A 106 12.12 1.98 -6.99
CA ASP A 106 11.35 1.34 -8.06
C ASP A 106 9.94 1.95 -8.16
N PRO A 107 9.69 2.84 -9.12
CA PRO A 107 8.39 3.46 -9.32
C PRO A 107 7.30 2.48 -9.75
N HIS A 108 7.67 1.29 -10.25
CA HIS A 108 6.73 0.26 -10.70
C HIS A 108 6.45 -0.82 -9.65
N ALA A 109 7.13 -0.80 -8.51
CA ALA A 109 6.93 -1.78 -7.46
C ALA A 109 5.45 -1.90 -7.08
N LEU A 110 5.01 -3.15 -6.88
CA LEU A 110 3.61 -3.49 -6.59
C LEU A 110 2.61 -2.79 -7.54
N ASN A 111 2.98 -2.68 -8.82
CA ASN A 111 2.15 -2.06 -9.87
C ASN A 111 1.70 -0.63 -9.54
N GLY A 112 2.60 0.18 -8.97
CA GLY A 112 2.36 1.57 -8.65
C GLY A 112 1.56 1.81 -7.36
N ALA A 113 1.52 0.84 -6.44
CA ALA A 113 0.79 0.96 -5.17
C ALA A 113 1.25 2.19 -4.34
N ALA A 114 2.54 2.54 -4.39
CA ALA A 114 3.06 3.72 -3.71
C ALA A 114 2.33 5.01 -4.13
N TYR A 115 2.02 5.16 -5.41
CA TYR A 115 1.27 6.32 -5.91
C TYR A 115 -0.17 6.34 -5.40
N THR A 116 -0.83 5.18 -5.31
CA THR A 116 -2.16 5.09 -4.72
C THR A 116 -2.14 5.58 -3.26
N ILE A 117 -1.21 5.09 -2.44
CA ILE A 117 -1.13 5.42 -1.02
C ILE A 117 -0.75 6.89 -0.82
N LEU A 118 0.20 7.43 -1.60
CA LEU A 118 0.52 8.86 -1.57
C LEU A 118 -0.69 9.71 -1.93
N GLY A 119 -1.41 9.36 -2.96
CA GLY A 119 -2.65 10.04 -3.32
C GLY A 119 -3.65 10.07 -2.17
N VAL A 120 -3.83 8.94 -1.47
CA VAL A 120 -4.69 8.84 -0.28
C VAL A 120 -4.21 9.78 0.83
N LEU A 121 -2.93 9.75 1.16
CA LEU A 121 -2.36 10.61 2.19
C LEU A 121 -2.57 12.10 1.87
N TYR A 122 -2.36 12.50 0.61
CA TYR A 122 -2.50 13.90 0.22
C TYR A 122 -3.93 14.45 0.28
N TYR A 123 -4.98 13.63 0.12
CA TYR A 123 -6.35 14.13 0.25
C TYR A 123 -6.99 13.86 1.62
N GLN A 124 -6.38 12.99 2.45
CA GLN A 124 -6.91 12.70 3.79
C GLN A 124 -6.25 13.52 4.88
N VAL A 125 -4.97 13.85 4.74
CA VAL A 125 -4.24 14.70 5.68
C VAL A 125 -4.68 16.15 5.51
N PRO A 126 -4.85 16.92 6.60
CA PRO A 126 -5.14 18.35 6.51
C PRO A 126 -4.07 19.09 5.70
N GLY A 127 -4.48 20.16 5.01
CA GLY A 127 -3.57 21.07 4.34
C GLY A 127 -2.79 21.97 5.31
N TRP A 128 -1.85 22.74 4.74
CA TRP A 128 -1.10 23.73 5.52
C TRP A 128 -2.02 24.69 6.29
N PRO A 129 -1.73 25.12 7.55
CA PRO A 129 -0.47 24.87 8.29
C PRO A 129 -0.47 23.58 9.13
N LEU A 130 -1.53 22.80 9.17
CA LEU A 130 -1.66 21.65 10.06
C LEU A 130 -0.96 20.41 9.53
N GLY A 131 -0.89 20.26 8.20
CA GLY A 131 -0.30 19.09 7.55
C GLY A 131 0.12 19.38 6.13
N PHE A 132 0.39 18.30 5.37
CA PHE A 132 0.90 18.36 4.00
C PHE A 132 -0.18 18.11 2.94
N GLY A 133 -1.46 18.03 3.31
CA GLY A 133 -2.56 17.75 2.40
C GLY A 133 -2.59 18.70 1.19
N ASP A 134 -2.87 18.14 0.01
CA ASP A 134 -2.89 18.86 -1.26
C ASP A 134 -3.72 18.08 -2.28
N GLU A 135 -4.92 18.57 -2.60
CA GLU A 135 -5.84 17.91 -3.51
C GLU A 135 -5.28 17.77 -4.94
N LYS A 136 -4.48 18.73 -5.41
CA LYS A 136 -3.87 18.67 -6.75
C LYS A 136 -2.84 17.54 -6.82
N LYS A 137 -1.99 17.43 -5.80
CA LYS A 137 -1.03 16.31 -5.70
C LYS A 137 -1.76 14.99 -5.53
N ALA A 138 -2.80 14.94 -4.71
CA ALA A 138 -3.63 13.74 -4.56
C ALA A 138 -4.14 13.23 -5.91
N GLU A 139 -4.76 14.11 -6.69
CA GLU A 139 -5.29 13.74 -8.00
C GLU A 139 -4.18 13.30 -8.97
N GLN A 140 -3.03 13.97 -8.99
CA GLN A 140 -1.88 13.59 -9.81
C GLN A 140 -1.37 12.18 -9.48
N TYR A 141 -1.19 11.87 -8.19
CA TYR A 141 -0.72 10.56 -7.76
C TYR A 141 -1.73 9.45 -8.06
N LEU A 142 -3.02 9.66 -7.79
CA LEU A 142 -4.07 8.68 -8.08
C LEU A 142 -4.21 8.42 -9.59
N LYS A 143 -4.14 9.45 -10.43
CA LYS A 143 -4.11 9.28 -11.90
C LYS A 143 -2.87 8.54 -12.38
N THR A 144 -1.72 8.75 -11.74
CA THR A 144 -0.49 8.01 -12.06
C THR A 144 -0.65 6.53 -11.73
N ALA A 145 -1.23 6.20 -10.57
CA ALA A 145 -1.52 4.81 -10.20
C ALA A 145 -2.47 4.13 -11.21
N LEU A 146 -3.53 4.82 -11.62
CA LEU A 146 -4.48 4.31 -12.62
C LEU A 146 -3.84 4.13 -14.00
N LYS A 147 -2.90 4.99 -14.39
CA LYS A 147 -2.14 4.82 -15.63
C LYS A 147 -1.30 3.54 -15.62
N MET A 148 -0.70 3.23 -14.47
CA MET A 148 0.13 2.02 -14.32
C MET A 148 -0.69 0.74 -14.27
N ASN A 149 -1.86 0.78 -13.61
CA ASN A 149 -2.75 -0.37 -13.51
C ASN A 149 -4.23 0.08 -13.51
N PRO A 150 -4.83 0.26 -14.71
CA PRO A 150 -6.20 0.75 -14.84
C PRO A 150 -7.28 -0.16 -14.21
N ALA A 151 -6.98 -1.46 -14.10
CA ALA A 151 -7.89 -2.45 -13.53
C ALA A 151 -7.70 -2.66 -12.02
N ASN A 152 -6.78 -1.94 -11.38
CA ASN A 152 -6.49 -2.10 -9.96
C ASN A 152 -7.66 -1.67 -9.09
N ILE A 153 -8.13 -2.58 -8.22
CA ILE A 153 -9.27 -2.35 -7.33
C ILE A 153 -9.03 -1.16 -6.39
N ASP A 154 -7.83 -1.08 -5.78
CA ASP A 154 -7.51 -0.03 -4.81
C ASP A 154 -7.37 1.34 -5.48
N ALA A 155 -6.67 1.42 -6.62
CA ALA A 155 -6.52 2.67 -7.37
C ALA A 155 -7.87 3.22 -7.84
N ASN A 156 -8.75 2.37 -8.36
CA ASN A 156 -10.10 2.75 -8.76
C ASN A 156 -10.94 3.20 -7.55
N PHE A 157 -10.90 2.45 -6.45
CA PHE A 157 -11.63 2.81 -5.25
C PHE A 157 -11.19 4.17 -4.71
N PHE A 158 -9.90 4.38 -4.49
CA PHE A 158 -9.41 5.61 -3.88
C PHE A 158 -9.54 6.83 -4.78
N TYR A 159 -9.43 6.67 -6.09
CA TYR A 159 -9.75 7.78 -6.99
C TYR A 159 -11.24 8.09 -6.99
N GLY A 160 -12.10 7.07 -6.94
CA GLY A 160 -13.54 7.25 -6.78
C GLY A 160 -13.91 7.93 -5.45
N ASP A 161 -13.28 7.57 -4.34
CA ASP A 161 -13.47 8.20 -3.03
C ASP A 161 -13.01 9.66 -3.02
N PHE A 162 -11.84 9.93 -3.61
CA PHE A 162 -11.35 11.29 -3.82
C PHE A 162 -12.35 12.15 -4.61
N LEU A 163 -12.83 11.65 -5.73
CA LEU A 163 -13.81 12.34 -6.58
C LEU A 163 -15.13 12.58 -5.86
N LEU A 164 -15.58 11.61 -5.04
CA LEU A 164 -16.77 11.76 -4.22
C LEU A 164 -16.63 12.90 -3.20
N LYS A 165 -15.49 12.97 -2.51
CA LYS A 165 -15.18 14.06 -1.57
C LYS A 165 -15.07 15.42 -2.27
N ALA A 166 -14.56 15.46 -3.50
CA ALA A 166 -14.48 16.65 -4.33
C ALA A 166 -15.85 17.04 -4.96
N GLY A 167 -16.95 16.33 -4.65
CA GLY A 167 -18.28 16.59 -5.21
C GLY A 167 -18.48 16.15 -6.67
N ARG A 168 -17.50 15.48 -7.28
CA ARG A 168 -17.51 15.01 -8.68
C ARG A 168 -18.26 13.67 -8.79
N LYS A 169 -19.55 13.68 -8.42
CA LYS A 169 -20.38 12.47 -8.22
C LYS A 169 -20.45 11.55 -9.44
N SER A 170 -20.57 12.11 -10.65
CA SER A 170 -20.68 11.31 -11.90
C SER A 170 -19.41 10.52 -12.17
N GLU A 171 -18.25 11.18 -12.04
CA GLU A 171 -16.94 10.54 -12.23
C GLU A 171 -16.66 9.54 -11.10
N ALA A 172 -16.96 9.89 -9.84
CA ALA A 172 -16.83 8.99 -8.70
C ALA A 172 -17.56 7.66 -8.94
N ARG A 173 -18.79 7.71 -9.46
CA ARG A 173 -19.59 6.52 -9.79
C ARG A 173 -18.85 5.59 -10.75
N GLN A 174 -18.21 6.14 -11.78
CA GLN A 174 -17.48 5.35 -12.78
C GLN A 174 -16.36 4.53 -12.13
N TYR A 175 -15.50 5.17 -11.34
CA TYR A 175 -14.35 4.51 -10.70
C TYR A 175 -14.76 3.58 -9.57
N LEU A 176 -15.76 3.95 -8.76
CA LEU A 176 -16.28 3.05 -7.72
C LEU A 176 -16.93 1.80 -8.32
N THR A 177 -17.61 1.92 -9.47
CA THR A 177 -18.14 0.77 -10.18
C THR A 177 -17.03 -0.10 -10.77
N ALA A 178 -15.96 0.51 -11.29
CA ALA A 178 -14.78 -0.23 -11.75
C ALA A 178 -14.11 -1.00 -10.60
N ALA A 179 -13.97 -0.39 -9.42
CA ALA A 179 -13.46 -1.07 -8.24
C ALA A 179 -14.33 -2.25 -7.80
N LEU A 180 -15.65 -2.08 -7.81
CA LEU A 180 -16.60 -3.14 -7.43
C LEU A 180 -16.50 -4.36 -8.35
N ASN A 181 -16.29 -4.12 -9.65
CA ASN A 181 -16.25 -5.14 -10.71
C ASN A 181 -14.83 -5.63 -11.05
N ALA A 182 -13.80 -5.13 -10.37
CA ALA A 182 -12.41 -5.54 -10.62
C ALA A 182 -12.23 -7.05 -10.43
N ALA A 183 -11.33 -7.66 -11.20
CA ALA A 183 -11.03 -9.08 -11.07
C ALA A 183 -10.45 -9.39 -9.67
N PRO A 184 -10.74 -10.57 -9.10
CA PRO A 184 -10.16 -10.99 -7.83
C PRO A 184 -8.65 -11.20 -7.97
N ARG A 185 -7.91 -10.88 -6.90
CA ARG A 185 -6.47 -11.04 -6.84
C ARG A 185 -6.11 -12.27 -5.99
N PRO A 186 -5.34 -13.23 -6.52
CA PRO A 186 -4.93 -14.41 -5.76
C PRO A 186 -4.20 -14.01 -4.47
N GLY A 187 -4.58 -14.64 -3.34
CA GLY A 187 -4.00 -14.39 -2.01
C GLY A 187 -4.43 -13.07 -1.37
N ARG A 188 -5.38 -12.32 -1.97
CA ARG A 188 -5.88 -11.04 -1.47
C ARG A 188 -7.39 -11.03 -1.16
N GLU A 189 -7.97 -12.17 -0.93
CA GLU A 189 -9.42 -12.37 -0.82
C GLU A 189 -10.07 -11.48 0.25
N ILE A 190 -9.46 -11.38 1.44
CA ILE A 190 -9.97 -10.53 2.54
C ILE A 190 -9.92 -9.06 2.14
N ALA A 191 -8.81 -8.61 1.56
CA ALA A 191 -8.65 -7.22 1.12
C ALA A 191 -9.64 -6.88 0.01
N ASP A 192 -9.81 -7.76 -0.98
CA ASP A 192 -10.70 -7.55 -2.11
C ASP A 192 -12.16 -7.51 -1.69
N LEU A 193 -12.59 -8.40 -0.79
CA LEU A 193 -13.94 -8.38 -0.22
C LEU A 193 -14.19 -7.08 0.56
N GLY A 194 -13.25 -6.67 1.40
CA GLY A 194 -13.34 -5.43 2.15
C GLY A 194 -13.44 -4.21 1.24
N ARG A 195 -12.57 -4.11 0.23
CA ARG A 195 -12.55 -2.98 -0.71
C ARG A 195 -13.83 -2.90 -1.55
N ARG A 196 -14.36 -4.04 -2.01
CA ARG A 196 -15.65 -4.06 -2.71
C ARG A 196 -16.81 -3.63 -1.81
N ALA A 197 -16.79 -4.03 -0.54
CA ALA A 197 -17.81 -3.58 0.42
C ALA A 197 -17.76 -2.05 0.63
N GLU A 198 -16.56 -1.46 0.70
CA GLU A 198 -16.37 -0.01 0.78
C GLU A 198 -16.85 0.69 -0.50
N ALA A 199 -16.51 0.18 -1.68
CA ALA A 199 -16.98 0.71 -2.96
C ALA A 199 -18.51 0.65 -3.07
N GLY A 200 -19.12 -0.46 -2.66
CA GLY A 200 -20.57 -0.61 -2.61
C GLY A 200 -21.26 0.41 -1.70
N LYS A 201 -20.69 0.63 -0.50
CA LYS A 201 -21.21 1.66 0.44
C LYS A 201 -21.10 3.06 -0.16
N ALA A 202 -19.99 3.41 -0.79
CA ALA A 202 -19.79 4.70 -1.44
C ALA A 202 -20.78 4.92 -2.61
N LEU A 203 -21.04 3.87 -3.41
CA LEU A 203 -22.04 3.93 -4.49
C LEU A 203 -23.48 4.15 -3.98
N VAL A 204 -23.82 3.61 -2.81
CA VAL A 204 -25.12 3.87 -2.18
C VAL A 204 -25.27 5.35 -1.81
N GLN A 205 -24.21 5.97 -1.26
CA GLN A 205 -24.22 7.40 -0.92
C GLN A 205 -24.42 8.32 -2.15
N LEU A 206 -24.08 7.86 -3.36
CA LEU A 206 -24.28 8.61 -4.59
C LEU A 206 -25.72 8.58 -5.13
N LYS A 207 -26.62 7.81 -4.51
CA LYS A 207 -28.02 7.73 -4.93
C LYS A 207 -28.90 8.85 -4.33
N TYR A 208 -28.39 9.49 -3.29
CA TYR A 208 -29.04 10.57 -2.54
C TYR A 208 -28.20 11.85 -2.64
#